data_7b8a184dae5d0fa7a137cfb04bfd49f8
#
_entry.id   7b8a184dae5d0fa7a137cfb04bfd49f8
#
_cell.length_a   1.000
_cell.length_b   1.000
_cell.length_c   1.000
_cell.angle_alpha   90.00
_cell.angle_beta   90.00
_cell.angle_gamma   90.00
#
_symmetry.space_group_name_H-M   'P 1'
#
loop_
_entity.id
_entity.type
_entity.pdbx_description
1 polymer ?
#
loop_
_entity_poly.entity_id
_entity_poly.type
_entity_poly.pdbx_seq_one_letter_code
_entity_poly.pdbx_strand_id
1 'polypeptide(L)'
;VQDPERLYEATRYILEAGGKRLRPTVTTLAAEAVAGTEPMGADFRAFPSLDGDEVDVMRAAVAIEVIQSFTLIHDDIMDEDDLRRGVPAVHEAYDVSTAILAGDTLYSKAFEFMTETGADPQHGLEAMRMLASTCTEICEGQALDVAFENRDDILPDEYLDMVELKTAVLYGASAATPALLLGADEDVVDALYQYGIDSGRAFQIQDDVLDLTVPSEELGKQRGSDLVEGKETLITLHARQQGVDVDGLVDADTPAEVTEAAIDDAVAALEEVGSIEYARETAEDLTARSKEHLEILPESGSRGLLEDLADYLIVRGY
;
A
#
# COMPACT_ATOMS: atom_id res chain seq x y z
N VAL A 1 -22.32 23.82 0.21
CA VAL A 1 -21.09 23.90 1.01
C VAL A 1 -21.43 23.48 2.43
N GLN A 2 -20.68 22.49 2.97
CA GLN A 2 -20.84 22.07 4.36
C GLN A 2 -19.95 22.93 5.26
N ASP A 3 -20.40 23.19 6.49
CA ASP A 3 -19.65 23.97 7.46
C ASP A 3 -19.09 22.99 8.53
N PRO A 4 -17.77 22.97 8.82
CA PRO A 4 -16.74 23.91 8.36
C PRO A 4 -16.20 23.57 6.95
N GLU A 5 -16.32 24.52 6.04
CA GLU A 5 -15.95 24.40 4.62
C GLU A 5 -14.50 23.94 4.44
N ARG A 6 -13.58 24.58 5.14
CA ARG A 6 -12.14 24.29 5.06
C ARG A 6 -11.78 22.83 5.34
N LEU A 7 -12.47 22.17 6.28
CA LEU A 7 -12.25 20.75 6.59
C LEU A 7 -12.58 19.87 5.38
N TYR A 8 -13.74 20.10 4.76
CA TYR A 8 -14.16 19.29 3.61
C TYR A 8 -13.40 19.62 2.32
N GLU A 9 -12.84 20.81 2.20
CA GLU A 9 -11.89 21.14 1.14
C GLU A 9 -10.59 20.35 1.33
N ALA A 10 -10.03 20.32 2.52
CA ALA A 10 -8.82 19.57 2.85
C ALA A 10 -9.01 18.06 2.65
N THR A 11 -10.17 17.48 3.04
CA THR A 11 -10.46 16.05 2.79
C THR A 11 -10.55 15.71 1.31
N ARG A 12 -11.07 16.61 0.46
CA ARG A 12 -11.13 16.39 -0.99
C ARG A 12 -9.79 16.60 -1.69
N TYR A 13 -8.94 17.47 -1.18
CA TYR A 13 -7.70 17.88 -1.78
C TYR A 13 -6.80 16.67 -2.15
N ILE A 14 -6.52 15.77 -1.20
CA ILE A 14 -5.70 14.58 -1.45
C ILE A 14 -6.38 13.58 -2.39
N LEU A 15 -7.71 13.48 -2.36
CA LEU A 15 -8.47 12.59 -3.24
C LEU A 15 -8.43 13.10 -4.70
N GLU A 16 -8.43 14.41 -4.90
CA GLU A 16 -8.38 15.07 -6.21
C GLU A 16 -6.95 15.12 -6.78
N ALA A 17 -5.92 14.98 -5.96
CA ALA A 17 -4.51 14.95 -6.37
C ALA A 17 -4.13 13.74 -7.26
N GLY A 18 -5.08 12.84 -7.54
CA GLY A 18 -4.86 11.68 -8.40
C GLY A 18 -4.45 10.41 -7.64
N GLY A 19 -3.70 9.54 -8.30
CA GLY A 19 -3.26 8.24 -7.79
C GLY A 19 -3.68 7.08 -8.70
N LYS A 20 -2.94 5.97 -8.64
CA LYS A 20 -3.15 4.80 -9.52
C LYS A 20 -4.39 3.98 -9.17
N ARG A 21 -5.02 4.23 -8.01
CA ARG A 21 -6.23 3.53 -7.53
C ARG A 21 -6.09 2.00 -7.51
N LEU A 22 -4.92 1.50 -7.18
CA LEU A 22 -4.62 0.05 -7.20
C LEU A 22 -5.53 -0.74 -6.24
N ARG A 23 -5.69 -0.26 -5.00
CA ARG A 23 -6.52 -0.92 -3.99
C ARG A 23 -8.00 -1.04 -4.40
N PRO A 24 -8.67 0.02 -4.85
CA PRO A 24 -10.01 -0.09 -5.44
C PRO A 24 -10.08 -1.06 -6.62
N THR A 25 -9.03 -1.11 -7.47
CA THR A 25 -8.96 -2.04 -8.59
C THR A 25 -8.88 -3.48 -8.09
N VAL A 26 -8.03 -3.77 -7.10
CA VAL A 26 -7.97 -5.10 -6.45
C VAL A 26 -9.33 -5.47 -5.89
N THR A 27 -10.01 -4.57 -5.16
CA THR A 27 -11.33 -4.83 -4.57
C THR A 27 -12.38 -5.21 -5.63
N THR A 28 -12.43 -4.49 -6.76
CA THR A 28 -13.40 -4.79 -7.82
C THR A 28 -13.06 -6.07 -8.57
N LEU A 29 -11.79 -6.32 -8.89
CA LEU A 29 -11.35 -7.55 -9.54
C LEU A 29 -11.54 -8.78 -8.64
N ALA A 30 -11.29 -8.66 -7.34
CA ALA A 30 -11.52 -9.74 -6.39
C ALA A 30 -13.01 -10.11 -6.29
N ALA A 31 -13.91 -9.12 -6.28
CA ALA A 31 -15.36 -9.40 -6.34
C ALA A 31 -15.75 -10.21 -7.59
N GLU A 32 -15.26 -9.79 -8.75
CA GLU A 32 -15.51 -10.50 -10.01
C GLU A 32 -14.87 -11.89 -10.05
N ALA A 33 -13.66 -12.03 -9.51
CA ALA A 33 -12.96 -13.33 -9.47
C ALA A 33 -13.66 -14.33 -8.52
N VAL A 34 -14.14 -13.87 -7.35
CA VAL A 34 -14.96 -14.68 -6.43
C VAL A 34 -16.26 -15.15 -7.09
N ALA A 35 -16.93 -14.27 -7.82
CA ALA A 35 -18.16 -14.60 -8.51
C ALA A 35 -17.92 -15.38 -9.84
N GLY A 36 -16.67 -15.56 -10.28
CA GLY A 36 -16.33 -16.20 -11.54
C GLY A 36 -16.85 -15.44 -12.77
N THR A 37 -16.99 -14.12 -12.67
CA THR A 37 -17.47 -13.27 -13.77
C THR A 37 -16.31 -12.73 -14.61
N GLU A 38 -16.64 -12.34 -15.85
CA GLU A 38 -15.68 -11.66 -16.73
C GLU A 38 -15.46 -10.21 -16.27
N PRO A 39 -14.25 -9.63 -16.53
CA PRO A 39 -13.95 -8.26 -16.15
C PRO A 39 -14.99 -7.26 -16.67
N MET A 40 -15.43 -6.34 -15.82
CA MET A 40 -16.49 -5.36 -16.11
C MET A 40 -17.84 -5.99 -16.48
N GLY A 41 -18.06 -7.25 -16.06
CA GLY A 41 -19.26 -8.02 -16.39
C GLY A 41 -20.48 -7.68 -15.52
N ALA A 42 -20.30 -6.97 -14.41
CA ALA A 42 -21.38 -6.66 -13.48
C ALA A 42 -21.40 -5.17 -13.08
N ASP A 43 -22.54 -4.71 -12.55
CA ASP A 43 -22.65 -3.40 -11.92
C ASP A 43 -22.11 -3.49 -10.49
N PHE A 44 -20.98 -2.85 -10.21
CA PHE A 44 -20.37 -2.85 -8.88
C PHE A 44 -21.20 -2.15 -7.79
N ARG A 45 -22.26 -1.41 -8.15
CA ARG A 45 -23.21 -0.81 -7.18
C ARG A 45 -24.40 -1.70 -6.86
N ALA A 46 -24.59 -2.76 -7.64
CA ALA A 46 -25.62 -3.78 -7.46
C ALA A 46 -25.00 -5.13 -7.85
N PHE A 47 -23.86 -5.46 -7.25
CA PHE A 47 -23.12 -6.67 -7.55
C PHE A 47 -23.80 -7.88 -6.92
N PRO A 48 -24.04 -8.99 -7.65
CA PRO A 48 -24.71 -10.15 -7.09
C PRO A 48 -23.82 -10.85 -6.06
N SER A 49 -24.33 -11.02 -4.83
CA SER A 49 -23.71 -11.89 -3.83
C SER A 49 -23.89 -13.36 -4.18
N LEU A 50 -23.14 -14.23 -3.53
CA LEU A 50 -23.26 -15.68 -3.71
C LEU A 50 -24.61 -16.22 -3.19
N ASP A 51 -25.25 -15.50 -2.26
CA ASP A 51 -26.59 -15.82 -1.73
C ASP A 51 -27.74 -15.23 -2.56
N GLY A 52 -27.43 -14.40 -3.56
CA GLY A 52 -28.37 -13.83 -4.52
C GLY A 52 -28.90 -12.43 -4.18
N ASP A 53 -28.42 -11.80 -3.10
CA ASP A 53 -28.68 -10.42 -2.77
C ASP A 53 -27.74 -9.48 -3.57
N GLU A 54 -28.03 -8.18 -3.60
CA GLU A 54 -27.20 -7.18 -4.24
C GLU A 54 -26.31 -6.45 -3.22
N VAL A 55 -25.02 -6.28 -3.54
CA VAL A 55 -24.02 -5.61 -2.71
C VAL A 55 -23.39 -4.45 -3.48
N ASP A 56 -23.27 -3.29 -2.87
CA ASP A 56 -22.51 -2.15 -3.42
C ASP A 56 -21.00 -2.33 -3.12
N VAL A 57 -20.31 -3.11 -3.97
CA VAL A 57 -18.85 -3.32 -3.91
C VAL A 57 -18.08 -2.01 -4.11
N MET A 58 -18.63 -1.06 -4.86
CA MET A 58 -18.00 0.24 -5.06
C MET A 58 -17.87 1.01 -3.73
N ARG A 59 -18.82 0.87 -2.80
CA ARG A 59 -18.73 1.46 -1.47
C ARG A 59 -17.56 0.91 -0.67
N ALA A 60 -17.34 -0.40 -0.73
CA ALA A 60 -16.19 -1.03 -0.09
C ALA A 60 -14.87 -0.56 -0.72
N ALA A 61 -14.79 -0.50 -2.04
CA ALA A 61 -13.62 0.02 -2.76
C ALA A 61 -13.30 1.48 -2.40
N VAL A 62 -14.33 2.32 -2.25
CA VAL A 62 -14.19 3.71 -1.78
C VAL A 62 -13.74 3.75 -0.33
N ALA A 63 -14.30 2.91 0.56
CA ALA A 63 -13.90 2.86 1.97
C ALA A 63 -12.39 2.57 2.10
N ILE A 64 -11.88 1.61 1.36
CA ILE A 64 -10.45 1.25 1.36
C ILE A 64 -9.57 2.38 0.81
N GLU A 65 -9.95 3.02 -0.30
CA GLU A 65 -9.18 4.16 -0.85
C GLU A 65 -9.20 5.36 0.09
N VAL A 66 -10.28 5.55 0.83
CA VAL A 66 -10.39 6.61 1.83
C VAL A 66 -9.48 6.33 3.02
N ILE A 67 -9.37 5.07 3.49
CA ILE A 67 -8.35 4.69 4.48
C ILE A 67 -6.94 4.96 3.95
N GLN A 68 -6.62 4.53 2.72
CA GLN A 68 -5.31 4.86 2.13
C GLN A 68 -5.04 6.37 2.10
N SER A 69 -6.04 7.19 1.80
CA SER A 69 -5.87 8.63 1.75
C SER A 69 -5.68 9.25 3.15
N PHE A 70 -6.35 8.69 4.17
CA PHE A 70 -6.12 9.02 5.57
C PHE A 70 -4.67 8.73 5.99
N THR A 71 -4.16 7.51 5.70
CA THR A 71 -2.80 7.14 6.08
C THR A 71 -1.78 8.06 5.44
N LEU A 72 -1.91 8.37 4.15
CA LEU A 72 -1.01 9.29 3.44
C LEU A 72 -0.98 10.70 4.06
N ILE A 73 -2.13 11.24 4.51
CA ILE A 73 -2.15 12.57 5.16
C ILE A 73 -1.38 12.55 6.48
N HIS A 74 -1.54 11.49 7.28
CA HIS A 74 -0.88 11.39 8.57
C HIS A 74 0.59 11.02 8.43
N ASP A 75 0.95 10.15 7.47
CA ASP A 75 2.35 9.84 7.13
C ASP A 75 3.09 11.12 6.72
N ASP A 76 2.55 11.93 5.78
CA ASP A 76 3.15 13.19 5.35
C ASP A 76 3.45 14.16 6.51
N ILE A 77 2.63 14.13 7.58
CA ILE A 77 2.88 14.97 8.77
C ILE A 77 4.00 14.40 9.63
N MET A 78 4.06 13.06 9.78
CA MET A 78 5.05 12.38 10.60
C MET A 78 6.44 12.37 9.95
N ASP A 79 6.47 12.22 8.63
CA ASP A 79 7.68 12.18 7.81
C ASP A 79 8.15 13.60 7.39
N GLU A 80 7.39 14.66 7.74
CA GLU A 80 7.63 16.06 7.34
C GLU A 80 7.72 16.25 5.82
N ASP A 81 6.95 15.46 5.04
CA ASP A 81 6.93 15.48 3.58
C ASP A 81 6.28 16.75 3.01
N ASP A 82 7.01 17.56 2.25
CA ASP A 82 6.48 18.78 1.62
C ASP A 82 5.46 18.49 0.49
N LEU A 83 5.63 17.39 -0.22
CA LEU A 83 4.91 17.07 -1.45
C LEU A 83 4.30 15.66 -1.43
N ARG A 84 3.05 15.54 -1.94
CA ARG A 84 2.39 14.28 -2.19
C ARG A 84 1.73 14.26 -3.57
N ARG A 85 2.05 13.25 -4.40
CA ARG A 85 1.50 13.13 -5.77
C ARG A 85 1.76 14.37 -6.66
N GLY A 86 2.88 15.05 -6.46
CA GLY A 86 3.27 16.24 -7.21
C GLY A 86 2.58 17.53 -6.82
N VAL A 87 1.79 17.53 -5.75
CA VAL A 87 1.18 18.72 -5.13
C VAL A 87 1.67 18.86 -3.68
N PRO A 88 1.58 20.07 -3.06
CA PRO A 88 1.91 20.24 -1.65
C PRO A 88 1.14 19.24 -0.77
N ALA A 89 1.79 18.66 0.24
CA ALA A 89 1.12 17.83 1.25
C ALA A 89 -0.01 18.61 1.93
N VAL A 90 -1.00 17.92 2.52
CA VAL A 90 -2.18 18.60 3.09
C VAL A 90 -1.80 19.58 4.20
N HIS A 91 -0.81 19.23 5.04
CA HIS A 91 -0.35 20.10 6.11
C HIS A 91 0.40 21.34 5.60
N GLU A 92 1.04 21.27 4.43
CA GLU A 92 1.67 22.39 3.74
C GLU A 92 0.64 23.27 3.00
N ALA A 93 -0.36 22.65 2.35
CA ALA A 93 -1.40 23.39 1.64
C ALA A 93 -2.37 24.11 2.58
N TYR A 94 -2.56 23.61 3.80
CA TYR A 94 -3.50 24.17 4.80
C TYR A 94 -2.80 24.53 6.11
N ASP A 95 -2.66 23.59 7.00
CA ASP A 95 -1.91 23.57 8.26
C ASP A 95 -2.00 22.20 8.92
N VAL A 96 -1.10 21.88 9.85
CA VAL A 96 -1.03 20.58 10.55
C VAL A 96 -2.36 20.20 11.23
N SER A 97 -3.02 21.16 11.92
CA SER A 97 -4.28 20.88 12.61
C SER A 97 -5.41 20.53 11.64
N THR A 98 -5.47 21.21 10.50
CA THR A 98 -6.45 20.94 9.44
C THR A 98 -6.17 19.59 8.79
N ALA A 99 -4.91 19.24 8.56
CA ALA A 99 -4.51 17.96 7.99
C ALA A 99 -4.86 16.78 8.91
N ILE A 100 -4.57 16.88 10.21
CA ILE A 100 -4.98 15.86 11.20
C ILE A 100 -6.50 15.65 11.15
N LEU A 101 -7.28 16.73 11.23
CA LEU A 101 -8.75 16.63 11.20
C LEU A 101 -9.29 16.11 9.86
N ALA A 102 -8.62 16.40 8.75
CA ALA A 102 -8.98 15.86 7.44
C ALA A 102 -8.77 14.35 7.39
N GLY A 103 -7.64 13.85 7.90
CA GLY A 103 -7.36 12.43 8.06
C GLY A 103 -8.39 11.74 8.95
N ASP A 104 -8.67 12.27 10.14
CA ASP A 104 -9.68 11.73 11.08
C ASP A 104 -11.08 11.68 10.44
N THR A 105 -11.42 12.69 9.63
CA THR A 105 -12.70 12.72 8.92
C THR A 105 -12.75 11.61 7.86
N LEU A 106 -11.70 11.44 7.09
CA LEU A 106 -11.61 10.35 6.09
C LEU A 106 -11.67 8.98 6.76
N TYR A 107 -10.91 8.77 7.85
CA TYR A 107 -10.97 7.55 8.64
C TYR A 107 -12.41 7.21 9.06
N SER A 108 -13.14 8.17 9.64
CA SER A 108 -14.53 7.98 10.05
C SER A 108 -15.46 7.71 8.85
N LYS A 109 -15.26 8.39 7.73
CA LYS A 109 -16.05 8.22 6.50
C LYS A 109 -15.86 6.85 5.86
N ALA A 110 -14.70 6.24 5.98
CA ALA A 110 -14.48 4.88 5.48
C ALA A 110 -15.43 3.88 6.14
N PHE A 111 -15.60 3.97 7.45
CA PHE A 111 -16.56 3.10 8.18
C PHE A 111 -18.01 3.39 7.78
N GLU A 112 -18.39 4.67 7.58
CA GLU A 112 -19.72 4.99 7.08
C GLU A 112 -19.96 4.31 5.72
N PHE A 113 -19.02 4.40 4.77
CA PHE A 113 -19.14 3.76 3.45
C PHE A 113 -19.24 2.22 3.58
N MET A 114 -18.45 1.61 4.44
CA MET A 114 -18.50 0.15 4.64
C MET A 114 -19.85 -0.30 5.20
N THR A 115 -20.50 0.48 6.08
CA THR A 115 -21.85 0.17 6.59
C THR A 115 -22.96 0.29 5.55
N GLU A 116 -22.71 0.97 4.43
CA GLU A 116 -23.70 1.25 3.39
C GLU A 116 -23.56 0.32 2.17
N THR A 117 -22.81 -0.78 2.27
CA THR A 117 -22.61 -1.76 1.19
C THR A 117 -23.85 -2.56 0.85
N GLY A 118 -24.83 -2.65 1.77
CA GLY A 118 -26.06 -3.42 1.58
C GLY A 118 -25.89 -4.94 1.69
N ALA A 119 -24.70 -5.43 2.07
CA ALA A 119 -24.44 -6.84 2.30
C ALA A 119 -25.28 -7.41 3.46
N ASP A 120 -25.37 -8.75 3.54
CA ASP A 120 -25.94 -9.41 4.72
C ASP A 120 -25.33 -8.84 6.00
N PRO A 121 -26.11 -8.58 7.06
CA PRO A 121 -25.62 -7.96 8.29
C PRO A 121 -24.42 -8.67 8.94
N GLN A 122 -24.34 -10.00 8.83
CA GLN A 122 -23.21 -10.76 9.37
C GLN A 122 -21.95 -10.52 8.53
N HIS A 123 -22.06 -10.61 7.21
CA HIS A 123 -20.95 -10.34 6.27
C HIS A 123 -20.47 -8.90 6.35
N GLY A 124 -21.40 -7.94 6.43
CA GLY A 124 -21.08 -6.53 6.64
C GLY A 124 -20.33 -6.27 7.96
N LEU A 125 -20.71 -6.97 9.05
CA LEU A 125 -20.02 -6.88 10.34
C LEU A 125 -18.60 -7.45 10.27
N GLU A 126 -18.40 -8.56 9.56
CA GLU A 126 -17.08 -9.18 9.37
C GLU A 126 -16.16 -8.27 8.52
N ALA A 127 -16.66 -7.68 7.44
CA ALA A 127 -15.95 -6.69 6.65
C ALA A 127 -15.57 -5.44 7.47
N MET A 128 -16.48 -4.96 8.32
CA MET A 128 -16.19 -3.86 9.26
C MET A 128 -15.12 -4.21 10.28
N ARG A 129 -15.13 -5.45 10.79
CA ARG A 129 -14.12 -5.94 11.74
C ARG A 129 -12.76 -6.03 11.06
N MET A 130 -12.70 -6.58 9.83
CA MET A 130 -11.47 -6.60 9.02
C MET A 130 -10.91 -5.20 8.82
N LEU A 131 -11.73 -4.23 8.39
CA LEU A 131 -11.29 -2.85 8.21
C LEU A 131 -10.75 -2.24 9.52
N ALA A 132 -11.39 -2.51 10.65
CA ALA A 132 -10.97 -1.99 11.95
C ALA A 132 -9.65 -2.60 12.44
N SER A 133 -9.44 -3.93 12.28
CA SER A 133 -8.16 -4.57 12.61
C SER A 133 -7.04 -4.06 11.70
N THR A 134 -7.30 -3.98 10.38
CA THR A 134 -6.34 -3.42 9.42
C THR A 134 -5.89 -2.00 9.78
N CYS A 135 -6.81 -1.13 10.21
CA CYS A 135 -6.44 0.21 10.68
C CYS A 135 -5.55 0.18 11.93
N THR A 136 -5.77 -0.76 12.84
CA THR A 136 -4.91 -0.95 14.02
C THR A 136 -3.52 -1.43 13.60
N GLU A 137 -3.45 -2.43 12.74
CA GLU A 137 -2.21 -2.99 12.21
C GLU A 137 -1.38 -1.94 11.45
N ILE A 138 -2.02 -1.07 10.66
CA ILE A 138 -1.34 0.05 9.98
C ILE A 138 -0.71 1.00 11.01
N CYS A 139 -1.42 1.33 12.09
CA CYS A 139 -0.85 2.18 13.16
C CYS A 139 0.32 1.49 13.89
N GLU A 140 0.25 0.17 14.11
CA GLU A 140 1.35 -0.61 14.68
C GLU A 140 2.56 -0.61 13.73
N GLY A 141 2.34 -0.80 12.41
CA GLY A 141 3.38 -0.72 11.39
C GLY A 141 4.05 0.65 11.33
N GLN A 142 3.28 1.73 11.34
CA GLN A 142 3.81 3.09 11.39
C GLN A 142 4.61 3.36 12.68
N ALA A 143 4.16 2.82 13.82
CA ALA A 143 4.89 2.95 15.07
C ALA A 143 6.23 2.20 15.04
N LEU A 144 6.32 1.05 14.36
CA LEU A 144 7.57 0.34 14.13
C LEU A 144 8.51 1.13 13.21
N ASP A 145 7.99 1.71 12.12
CA ASP A 145 8.74 2.52 11.17
C ASP A 145 9.41 3.71 11.87
N VAL A 146 8.64 4.50 12.62
CA VAL A 146 9.18 5.61 13.46
C VAL A 146 10.18 5.10 14.51
N ALA A 147 9.98 3.92 15.10
CA ALA A 147 10.90 3.35 16.07
C ALA A 147 12.23 2.92 15.42
N PHE A 148 12.22 2.53 14.16
CA PHE A 148 13.40 2.10 13.43
C PHE A 148 14.41 3.24 13.21
N GLU A 149 13.94 4.48 13.05
CA GLU A 149 14.83 5.67 12.92
C GLU A 149 15.85 5.82 14.08
N ASN A 150 15.56 5.21 15.23
CA ASN A 150 16.39 5.33 16.44
C ASN A 150 17.05 3.99 16.84
N ARG A 151 17.16 3.03 15.91
CA ARG A 151 17.72 1.69 16.16
C ARG A 151 18.74 1.31 15.09
N ASP A 152 19.88 0.76 15.54
CA ASP A 152 20.97 0.26 14.66
C ASP A 152 21.00 -1.28 14.56
N ASP A 153 20.07 -1.99 15.25
CA ASP A 153 20.09 -3.44 15.40
C ASP A 153 18.91 -4.15 14.70
N ILE A 154 18.30 -3.49 13.71
CA ILE A 154 17.14 -4.00 12.99
C ILE A 154 17.54 -5.19 12.10
N LEU A 155 16.70 -6.22 12.08
CA LEU A 155 16.89 -7.39 11.23
C LEU A 155 15.95 -7.35 10.01
N PRO A 156 16.31 -7.99 8.88
CA PRO A 156 15.45 -8.08 7.69
C PRO A 156 14.04 -8.61 7.99
N ASP A 157 13.88 -9.56 8.92
CA ASP A 157 12.57 -10.09 9.30
C ASP A 157 11.71 -9.01 10.01
N GLU A 158 12.32 -8.15 10.87
CA GLU A 158 11.62 -7.04 11.52
C GLU A 158 11.14 -5.99 10.50
N TYR A 159 11.97 -5.72 9.47
CA TYR A 159 11.56 -4.87 8.34
C TYR A 159 10.36 -5.47 7.60
N LEU A 160 10.40 -6.76 7.28
CA LEU A 160 9.29 -7.43 6.59
C LEU A 160 8.00 -7.43 7.41
N ASP A 161 8.09 -7.54 8.75
CA ASP A 161 6.95 -7.42 9.65
C ASP A 161 6.39 -5.98 9.65
N MET A 162 7.27 -4.97 9.69
CA MET A 162 6.86 -3.57 9.58
C MET A 162 6.18 -3.28 8.24
N VAL A 163 6.73 -3.72 7.12
CA VAL A 163 6.15 -3.57 5.77
C VAL A 163 4.80 -4.28 5.67
N GLU A 164 4.66 -5.47 6.26
CA GLU A 164 3.36 -6.15 6.31
C GLU A 164 2.34 -5.26 6.98
N LEU A 165 2.62 -4.80 8.19
CA LEU A 165 1.68 -4.02 8.99
C LEU A 165 1.41 -2.62 8.38
N LYS A 166 2.44 -1.90 7.96
CA LYS A 166 2.29 -0.53 7.43
C LYS A 166 1.62 -0.51 6.05
N THR A 167 1.98 -1.45 5.16
CA THR A 167 1.63 -1.38 3.73
C THR A 167 0.74 -2.55 3.27
N ALA A 168 1.11 -3.80 3.61
CA ALA A 168 0.51 -4.97 2.99
C ALA A 168 -0.87 -5.32 3.55
N VAL A 169 -1.16 -5.09 4.83
CA VAL A 169 -2.47 -5.41 5.44
C VAL A 169 -3.63 -4.71 4.73
N LEU A 170 -3.42 -3.49 4.21
CA LEU A 170 -4.47 -2.79 3.45
C LEU A 170 -4.66 -3.38 2.05
N TYR A 171 -3.62 -3.96 1.43
CA TYR A 171 -3.77 -4.77 0.21
C TYR A 171 -4.51 -6.07 0.51
N GLY A 172 -4.20 -6.74 1.64
CA GLY A 172 -4.93 -7.91 2.13
C GLY A 172 -6.42 -7.62 2.31
N ALA A 173 -6.74 -6.54 3.04
CA ALA A 173 -8.11 -6.09 3.22
C ALA A 173 -8.80 -5.73 1.89
N SER A 174 -8.07 -5.14 0.92
CA SER A 174 -8.61 -4.79 -0.40
C SER A 174 -9.07 -6.03 -1.19
N ALA A 175 -8.31 -7.12 -1.10
CA ALA A 175 -8.61 -8.35 -1.81
C ALA A 175 -9.67 -9.19 -1.08
N ALA A 176 -9.63 -9.26 0.24
CA ALA A 176 -10.50 -10.12 1.04
C ALA A 176 -11.89 -9.52 1.35
N THR A 177 -12.00 -8.20 1.49
CA THR A 177 -13.28 -7.55 1.83
C THR A 177 -14.42 -7.90 0.87
N PRO A 178 -14.25 -7.89 -0.47
CA PRO A 178 -15.34 -8.30 -1.36
C PRO A 178 -15.75 -9.77 -1.16
N ALA A 179 -14.84 -10.68 -0.87
CA ALA A 179 -15.19 -12.07 -0.59
C ALA A 179 -16.09 -12.20 0.67
N LEU A 180 -15.75 -11.47 1.74
CA LEU A 180 -16.60 -11.37 2.94
C LEU A 180 -17.99 -10.84 2.59
N LEU A 181 -18.07 -9.71 1.90
CA LEU A 181 -19.34 -9.06 1.56
C LEU A 181 -20.22 -9.90 0.66
N LEU A 182 -19.63 -10.72 -0.21
CA LEU A 182 -20.34 -11.62 -1.13
C LEU A 182 -20.73 -12.95 -0.50
N GLY A 183 -20.28 -13.25 0.74
CA GLY A 183 -20.59 -14.49 1.43
C GLY A 183 -19.77 -15.70 0.96
N ALA A 184 -18.49 -15.46 0.58
CA ALA A 184 -17.59 -16.54 0.24
C ALA A 184 -17.16 -17.35 1.47
N ASP A 185 -16.72 -18.60 1.24
CA ASP A 185 -16.18 -19.47 2.28
C ASP A 185 -14.90 -18.85 2.89
N GLU A 186 -14.63 -19.15 4.18
CA GLU A 186 -13.48 -18.64 4.93
C GLU A 186 -12.14 -18.89 4.23
N ASP A 187 -11.97 -20.09 3.63
CA ASP A 187 -10.76 -20.44 2.87
C ASP A 187 -10.49 -19.49 1.68
N VAL A 188 -11.56 -19.01 1.03
CA VAL A 188 -11.46 -18.04 -0.08
C VAL A 188 -11.10 -16.65 0.44
N VAL A 189 -11.67 -16.24 1.56
CA VAL A 189 -11.36 -14.97 2.23
C VAL A 189 -9.90 -14.95 2.64
N ASP A 190 -9.42 -16.01 3.30
CA ASP A 190 -8.05 -16.14 3.77
C ASP A 190 -7.05 -16.14 2.60
N ALA A 191 -7.35 -16.88 1.53
CA ALA A 191 -6.50 -16.92 0.34
C ALA A 191 -6.36 -15.55 -0.31
N LEU A 192 -7.46 -14.80 -0.46
CA LEU A 192 -7.41 -13.44 -1.00
C LEU A 192 -6.69 -12.47 -0.07
N TYR A 193 -6.85 -12.63 1.25
CA TYR A 193 -6.09 -11.84 2.20
C TYR A 193 -4.57 -12.07 2.03
N GLN A 194 -4.14 -13.33 1.95
CA GLN A 194 -2.72 -13.68 1.74
C GLN A 194 -2.21 -13.23 0.38
N TYR A 195 -3.02 -13.32 -0.69
CA TYR A 195 -2.69 -12.71 -1.99
C TYR A 195 -2.35 -11.22 -1.83
N GLY A 196 -3.18 -10.48 -1.11
CA GLY A 196 -2.96 -9.06 -0.88
C GLY A 196 -1.73 -8.78 0.00
N ILE A 197 -1.49 -9.58 1.05
CA ILE A 197 -0.31 -9.47 1.92
C ILE A 197 0.98 -9.64 1.10
N ASP A 198 1.10 -10.74 0.36
CA ASP A 198 2.31 -11.03 -0.41
C ASP A 198 2.53 -10.00 -1.53
N SER A 199 1.47 -9.61 -2.25
CA SER A 199 1.53 -8.55 -3.26
C SER A 199 1.92 -7.18 -2.67
N GLY A 200 1.41 -6.85 -1.48
CA GLY A 200 1.71 -5.59 -0.80
C GLY A 200 3.16 -5.52 -0.31
N ARG A 201 3.69 -6.63 0.22
CA ARG A 201 5.11 -6.75 0.60
C ARG A 201 6.02 -6.63 -0.63
N ALA A 202 5.72 -7.38 -1.70
CA ALA A 202 6.48 -7.31 -2.95
C ALA A 202 6.49 -5.89 -3.53
N PHE A 203 5.35 -5.22 -3.50
CA PHE A 203 5.19 -3.84 -3.94
C PHE A 203 6.13 -2.88 -3.19
N GLN A 204 6.19 -2.96 -1.85
CA GLN A 204 7.04 -2.07 -1.04
C GLN A 204 8.52 -2.34 -1.30
N ILE A 205 8.93 -3.62 -1.29
CA ILE A 205 10.33 -3.99 -1.59
C ILE A 205 10.74 -3.47 -2.98
N GLN A 206 9.85 -3.57 -3.96
CA GLN A 206 10.11 -3.04 -5.31
C GLN A 206 10.18 -1.50 -5.32
N ASP A 207 9.37 -0.80 -4.51
CA ASP A 207 9.49 0.66 -4.38
C ASP A 207 10.87 1.06 -3.85
N ASP A 208 11.39 0.35 -2.84
CA ASP A 208 12.73 0.59 -2.29
C ASP A 208 13.84 0.32 -3.33
N VAL A 209 13.68 -0.73 -4.16
CA VAL A 209 14.61 -1.01 -5.27
C VAL A 209 14.57 0.10 -6.31
N LEU A 210 13.38 0.58 -6.66
CA LEU A 210 13.20 1.65 -7.66
C LEU A 210 13.76 2.98 -7.17
N ASP A 211 13.63 3.29 -5.88
CA ASP A 211 14.23 4.50 -5.28
C ASP A 211 15.74 4.59 -5.56
N LEU A 212 16.46 3.47 -5.49
CA LEU A 212 17.90 3.41 -5.75
C LEU A 212 18.28 3.30 -7.24
N THR A 213 17.45 2.65 -8.06
CA THR A 213 17.87 2.20 -9.40
C THR A 213 17.29 3.00 -10.56
N VAL A 214 16.21 3.76 -10.34
CA VAL A 214 15.55 4.55 -11.37
C VAL A 214 16.01 6.01 -11.30
N PRO A 215 16.36 6.65 -12.44
CA PRO A 215 16.79 8.06 -12.44
C PRO A 215 15.72 9.01 -11.87
N SER A 216 16.17 10.07 -11.19
CA SER A 216 15.30 11.09 -10.55
C SER A 216 14.26 11.69 -11.51
N GLU A 217 14.60 11.85 -12.79
CA GLU A 217 13.69 12.39 -13.82
C GLU A 217 12.50 11.46 -14.08
N GLU A 218 12.66 10.14 -13.94
CA GLU A 218 11.63 9.13 -14.14
C GLU A 218 10.85 8.85 -12.84
N LEU A 219 11.54 8.91 -11.68
CA LEU A 219 10.92 8.75 -10.36
C LEU A 219 9.96 9.88 -9.99
N GLY A 220 10.24 11.10 -10.46
CA GLY A 220 9.54 12.30 -10.03
C GLY A 220 9.91 12.78 -8.61
N LYS A 221 10.92 12.16 -7.99
CA LYS A 221 11.58 12.55 -6.73
C LYS A 221 13.09 12.33 -6.85
N GLN A 222 13.87 12.83 -5.89
CA GLN A 222 15.32 12.57 -5.84
C GLN A 222 15.56 11.06 -5.67
N ARG A 223 16.40 10.48 -6.55
CA ARG A 223 16.86 9.08 -6.47
C ARG A 223 17.69 8.87 -5.21
N GLY A 224 17.50 7.75 -4.53
CA GLY A 224 18.22 7.39 -3.32
C GLY A 224 17.79 8.21 -2.10
N SER A 225 16.60 8.82 -2.12
CA SER A 225 16.08 9.59 -1.00
C SER A 225 16.02 8.76 0.28
N ASP A 226 15.58 7.51 0.20
CA ASP A 226 15.47 6.63 1.36
C ASP A 226 16.84 6.34 2.00
N LEU A 227 17.90 6.21 1.18
CA LEU A 227 19.28 6.01 1.67
C LEU A 227 19.82 7.27 2.37
N VAL A 228 19.54 8.46 1.83
CA VAL A 228 19.98 9.75 2.40
C VAL A 228 19.25 10.07 3.70
N GLU A 229 17.97 9.75 3.77
CA GLU A 229 17.14 9.91 4.96
C GLU A 229 17.44 8.86 6.04
N GLY A 230 18.33 7.89 5.73
CA GLY A 230 18.71 6.82 6.67
C GLY A 230 17.59 5.81 6.91
N LYS A 231 16.66 5.67 5.96
CA LYS A 231 15.58 4.68 6.08
C LYS A 231 16.14 3.26 6.01
N GLU A 232 15.70 2.42 6.93
CA GLU A 232 16.04 1.01 6.91
C GLU A 232 15.15 0.28 5.91
N THR A 233 15.79 -0.24 4.86
CA THR A 233 15.15 -1.04 3.81
C THR A 233 15.72 -2.45 3.79
N LEU A 234 15.08 -3.39 3.10
CA LEU A 234 15.62 -4.74 2.94
C LEU A 234 17.03 -4.73 2.33
N ILE A 235 17.30 -3.75 1.46
CA ILE A 235 18.58 -3.58 0.78
C ILE A 235 19.66 -3.15 1.77
N THR A 236 19.41 -2.10 2.55
CA THR A 236 20.36 -1.55 3.53
C THR A 236 20.65 -2.55 4.66
N LEU A 237 19.63 -3.23 5.16
CA LEU A 237 19.75 -4.24 6.20
C LEU A 237 20.54 -5.46 5.73
N HIS A 238 20.28 -5.96 4.51
CA HIS A 238 21.08 -7.03 3.94
C HIS A 238 22.55 -6.60 3.75
N ALA A 239 22.79 -5.37 3.23
CA ALA A 239 24.14 -4.85 3.04
C ALA A 239 24.92 -4.75 4.38
N ARG A 240 24.30 -4.28 5.46
CA ARG A 240 24.89 -4.28 6.81
C ARG A 240 25.28 -5.70 7.26
N GLN A 241 24.45 -6.71 7.01
CA GLN A 241 24.77 -8.11 7.30
C GLN A 241 25.95 -8.63 6.48
N GLN A 242 26.16 -8.10 5.26
CA GLN A 242 27.33 -8.42 4.44
C GLN A 242 28.58 -7.61 4.85
N GLY A 243 28.49 -6.72 5.85
CA GLY A 243 29.60 -5.93 6.39
C GLY A 243 29.83 -4.59 5.70
N VAL A 244 28.86 -4.09 4.94
CA VAL A 244 28.91 -2.76 4.35
C VAL A 244 28.60 -1.70 5.42
N ASP A 245 29.41 -0.65 5.47
CA ASP A 245 29.11 0.57 6.25
C ASP A 245 28.11 1.42 5.44
N VAL A 246 26.81 1.15 5.66
CA VAL A 246 25.73 1.79 4.90
C VAL A 246 25.68 3.29 5.18
N ASP A 247 25.91 3.72 6.43
CA ASP A 247 25.87 5.13 6.83
C ASP A 247 26.99 5.95 6.17
N GLY A 248 28.06 5.28 5.76
CA GLY A 248 29.18 5.89 5.04
C GLY A 248 29.03 5.91 3.51
N LEU A 249 27.96 5.34 2.95
CA LEU A 249 27.79 5.29 1.48
C LEU A 249 27.47 6.65 0.86
N VAL A 250 26.76 7.52 1.57
CA VAL A 250 26.38 8.86 1.10
C VAL A 250 26.72 9.88 2.18
N ASP A 251 27.45 10.94 1.82
CA ASP A 251 27.80 12.07 2.70
C ASP A 251 26.94 13.27 2.30
N ALA A 252 25.67 13.28 2.74
CA ALA A 252 24.73 14.37 2.51
C ALA A 252 23.71 14.43 3.66
N ASP A 253 23.35 15.64 4.09
CA ASP A 253 22.38 15.85 5.17
C ASP A 253 20.92 15.84 4.65
N THR A 254 20.72 16.08 3.36
CA THR A 254 19.40 16.10 2.72
C THR A 254 19.44 15.50 1.30
N PRO A 255 18.33 14.90 0.81
CA PRO A 255 18.27 14.37 -0.57
C PRO A 255 18.65 15.40 -1.66
N ALA A 256 18.36 16.69 -1.44
CA ALA A 256 18.66 17.76 -2.40
C ALA A 256 20.17 18.05 -2.53
N GLU A 257 20.99 17.64 -1.58
CA GLU A 257 22.44 17.86 -1.58
C GLU A 257 23.21 16.72 -2.23
N VAL A 258 22.58 15.55 -2.39
CA VAL A 258 23.22 14.37 -2.95
C VAL A 258 23.35 14.50 -4.47
N THR A 259 24.47 14.02 -5.00
CA THR A 259 24.71 13.97 -6.45
C THR A 259 24.37 12.59 -7.00
N GLU A 260 23.90 12.53 -8.26
CA GLU A 260 23.67 11.25 -8.95
C GLU A 260 24.91 10.34 -8.92
N ALA A 261 26.11 10.92 -9.03
CA ALA A 261 27.36 10.16 -8.96
C ALA A 261 27.59 9.50 -7.58
N ALA A 262 27.23 10.17 -6.48
CA ALA A 262 27.31 9.58 -5.14
C ALA A 262 26.31 8.42 -4.97
N ILE A 263 25.12 8.56 -5.54
CA ILE A 263 24.14 7.46 -5.56
C ILE A 263 24.63 6.31 -6.45
N ASP A 264 25.25 6.59 -7.62
CA ASP A 264 25.83 5.55 -8.47
C ASP A 264 26.92 4.75 -7.74
N ASP A 265 27.79 5.43 -6.98
CA ASP A 265 28.83 4.78 -6.17
C ASP A 265 28.20 3.93 -5.03
N ALA A 266 27.16 4.43 -4.37
CA ALA A 266 26.44 3.69 -3.33
C ALA A 266 25.73 2.46 -3.92
N VAL A 267 25.01 2.60 -5.04
CA VAL A 267 24.36 1.50 -5.74
C VAL A 267 25.36 0.43 -6.15
N ALA A 268 26.52 0.83 -6.70
CA ALA A 268 27.58 -0.13 -7.07
C ALA A 268 28.09 -0.92 -5.86
N ALA A 269 28.24 -0.31 -4.69
CA ALA A 269 28.62 -0.99 -3.46
C ALA A 269 27.54 -1.96 -2.97
N LEU A 270 26.27 -1.60 -3.08
CA LEU A 270 25.12 -2.46 -2.71
C LEU A 270 24.96 -3.63 -3.71
N GLU A 271 25.24 -3.42 -5.00
CA GLU A 271 25.24 -4.47 -6.03
C GLU A 271 26.41 -5.45 -5.82
N GLU A 272 27.62 -4.97 -5.46
CA GLU A 272 28.79 -5.82 -5.24
C GLU A 272 28.54 -6.88 -4.16
N VAL A 273 27.77 -6.56 -3.13
CA VAL A 273 27.39 -7.50 -2.06
C VAL A 273 26.07 -8.21 -2.31
N GLY A 274 25.44 -8.00 -3.45
CA GLY A 274 24.21 -8.65 -3.88
C GLY A 274 22.94 -8.20 -3.16
N SER A 275 22.95 -7.04 -2.49
CA SER A 275 21.81 -6.59 -1.67
C SER A 275 20.60 -6.18 -2.50
N ILE A 276 20.83 -5.53 -3.64
CA ILE A 276 19.76 -5.15 -4.57
C ILE A 276 19.11 -6.39 -5.21
N GLU A 277 19.94 -7.37 -5.60
CA GLU A 277 19.45 -8.64 -6.16
C GLU A 277 18.66 -9.45 -5.14
N TYR A 278 19.13 -9.50 -3.89
CA TYR A 278 18.40 -10.14 -2.79
C TYR A 278 16.99 -9.54 -2.60
N ALA A 279 16.86 -8.21 -2.65
CA ALA A 279 15.57 -7.54 -2.57
C ALA A 279 14.67 -7.87 -3.77
N ARG A 280 15.22 -7.89 -5.01
CA ARG A 280 14.47 -8.26 -6.21
C ARG A 280 13.97 -9.71 -6.16
N GLU A 281 14.85 -10.66 -5.85
CA GLU A 281 14.47 -12.07 -5.71
C GLU A 281 13.39 -12.26 -4.64
N THR A 282 13.49 -11.55 -3.50
CA THR A 282 12.47 -11.58 -2.44
C THR A 282 11.11 -11.06 -2.96
N ALA A 283 11.09 -9.97 -3.72
CA ALA A 283 9.85 -9.45 -4.31
C ALA A 283 9.26 -10.40 -5.37
N GLU A 284 10.10 -11.04 -6.19
CA GLU A 284 9.69 -12.05 -7.17
C GLU A 284 9.08 -13.29 -6.51
N ASP A 285 9.71 -13.81 -5.44
CA ASP A 285 9.22 -14.96 -4.68
C ASP A 285 7.87 -14.65 -4.01
N LEU A 286 7.72 -13.47 -3.42
CA LEU A 286 6.45 -13.00 -2.84
C LEU A 286 5.36 -12.89 -3.92
N THR A 287 5.70 -12.36 -5.08
CA THR A 287 4.76 -12.27 -6.22
C THR A 287 4.34 -13.64 -6.74
N ALA A 288 5.27 -14.58 -6.86
CA ALA A 288 4.95 -15.95 -7.26
C ALA A 288 4.00 -16.60 -6.24
N ARG A 289 4.28 -16.47 -4.95
CA ARG A 289 3.44 -16.99 -3.87
C ARG A 289 2.06 -16.32 -3.83
N SER A 290 1.98 -15.01 -4.07
CA SER A 290 0.69 -14.31 -4.12
C SER A 290 -0.23 -14.92 -5.18
N LYS A 291 0.30 -15.26 -6.35
CA LYS A 291 -0.49 -15.88 -7.43
C LYS A 291 -0.96 -17.31 -7.09
N GLU A 292 -0.19 -18.07 -6.31
CA GLU A 292 -0.60 -19.41 -5.83
C GLU A 292 -1.89 -19.32 -4.98
N HIS A 293 -2.05 -18.27 -4.17
CA HIS A 293 -3.27 -18.06 -3.39
C HIS A 293 -4.53 -17.88 -4.24
N LEU A 294 -4.40 -17.40 -5.48
CA LEU A 294 -5.54 -17.23 -6.39
C LEU A 294 -6.04 -18.55 -7.00
N GLU A 295 -5.31 -19.66 -6.87
CA GLU A 295 -5.70 -20.95 -7.44
C GLU A 295 -7.01 -21.52 -6.88
N ILE A 296 -7.42 -21.07 -5.68
CA ILE A 296 -8.69 -21.44 -5.08
C ILE A 296 -9.90 -20.86 -5.84
N LEU A 297 -9.69 -19.75 -6.56
CA LEU A 297 -10.76 -19.06 -7.28
C LEU A 297 -11.07 -19.75 -8.61
N PRO A 298 -12.32 -19.63 -9.11
CA PRO A 298 -12.67 -20.08 -10.45
C PRO A 298 -11.74 -19.49 -11.53
N GLU A 299 -11.42 -20.27 -12.54
CA GLU A 299 -10.75 -19.74 -13.74
C GLU A 299 -11.65 -18.68 -14.40
N SER A 300 -11.17 -17.43 -14.46
CA SER A 300 -11.89 -16.30 -15.05
C SER A 300 -10.93 -15.23 -15.55
N GLY A 301 -11.40 -14.34 -16.42
CA GLY A 301 -10.62 -13.19 -16.86
C GLY A 301 -10.22 -12.29 -15.70
N SER A 302 -11.08 -12.12 -14.68
CA SER A 302 -10.82 -11.29 -13.51
C SER A 302 -9.74 -11.90 -12.59
N ARG A 303 -9.69 -13.23 -12.43
CA ARG A 303 -8.57 -13.92 -11.78
C ARG A 303 -7.26 -13.66 -12.51
N GLY A 304 -7.24 -13.83 -13.85
CA GLY A 304 -6.05 -13.56 -14.66
C GLY A 304 -5.57 -12.11 -14.54
N LEU A 305 -6.48 -11.13 -14.42
CA LEU A 305 -6.11 -9.73 -14.18
C LEU A 305 -5.53 -9.48 -12.78
N LEU A 306 -5.93 -10.24 -11.76
CA LEU A 306 -5.28 -10.18 -10.44
C LEU A 306 -3.85 -10.74 -10.51
N GLU A 307 -3.63 -11.83 -11.25
CA GLU A 307 -2.30 -12.40 -11.51
C GLU A 307 -1.41 -11.39 -12.27
N ASP A 308 -1.92 -10.79 -13.34
CA ASP A 308 -1.23 -9.75 -14.11
C ASP A 308 -0.92 -8.50 -13.27
N LEU A 309 -1.83 -8.14 -12.34
CA LEU A 309 -1.63 -7.00 -11.46
C LEU A 309 -0.49 -7.27 -10.46
N ALA A 310 -0.38 -8.47 -9.92
CA ALA A 310 0.74 -8.86 -9.06
C ALA A 310 2.07 -8.72 -9.80
N ASP A 311 2.16 -9.21 -11.05
CA ASP A 311 3.35 -9.04 -11.88
C ASP A 311 3.63 -7.56 -12.20
N TYR A 312 2.58 -6.77 -12.49
CA TYR A 312 2.72 -5.33 -12.75
C TYR A 312 3.31 -4.57 -11.56
N LEU A 313 2.99 -4.95 -10.32
CA LEU A 313 3.46 -4.28 -9.13
C LEU A 313 4.99 -4.31 -8.98
N ILE A 314 5.66 -5.36 -9.49
CA ILE A 314 7.13 -5.51 -9.40
C ILE A 314 7.86 -5.17 -10.71
N VAL A 315 7.19 -5.15 -11.87
CA VAL A 315 7.82 -4.87 -13.19
C VAL A 315 7.73 -3.39 -13.57
N ARG A 316 6.89 -2.60 -12.90
CA ARG A 316 6.66 -1.20 -13.27
C ARG A 316 7.95 -0.38 -13.28
N GLY A 317 8.26 0.18 -14.48
CA GLY A 317 9.02 1.43 -14.57
C GLY A 317 8.07 2.61 -14.37
N TYR A 318 8.56 3.68 -13.83
CA TYR A 318 7.76 4.92 -13.64
C TYR A 318 7.37 5.53 -14.98
#